data_098f6d4484aa3ee5c4d75b3dc7a1c192
#
_entry.id   098f6d4484aa3ee5c4d75b3dc7a1c192
#
_cell.length_a   1.000
_cell.length_b   1.000
_cell.length_c   1.000
_cell.angle_alpha   90.00
_cell.angle_beta   90.00
_cell.angle_gamma   90.00
#
_symmetry.space_group_name_H-M   'P 1'
#
loop_
_entity.id
_entity.type
_entity.pdbx_description
1 polymer ?
#
loop_
_entity_poly.entity_id
_entity_poly.type
_entity_poly.pdbx_seq_one_letter_code
_entity_poly.pdbx_strand_id
1 'polypeptide(L)'
;MRPSQVAVVTAGTSDAVPAREALRTLAFNGIAGTEIFDVGVAGIWRLMERIEDIKRHPVVIAVAGMDAALPSVLGGLIPGALIAVPTSTGYGAARGGETALFACLSSCAPGVTVCNIDNGYGAACAALRILAAGRMLARETT
;
A
#
# COMPACT_ATOMS: atom_id res chain seq x y z
N MET A 1 -18.70 -8.51 -12.45
CA MET A 1 -17.46 -8.56 -11.62
C MET A 1 -17.48 -7.35 -10.69
N ARG A 2 -17.37 -7.54 -9.39
CA ARG A 2 -17.27 -6.40 -8.48
C ARG A 2 -15.94 -5.71 -8.71
N PRO A 3 -15.88 -4.36 -8.70
CA PRO A 3 -14.62 -3.65 -8.81
C PRO A 3 -13.70 -4.06 -7.66
N SER A 4 -12.41 -4.06 -7.89
CA SER A 4 -11.42 -4.36 -6.87
C SER A 4 -11.54 -3.36 -5.72
N GLN A 5 -11.43 -3.86 -4.50
CA GLN A 5 -11.52 -3.05 -3.28
C GLN A 5 -10.14 -2.68 -2.72
N VAL A 6 -9.10 -3.31 -3.23
CA VAL A 6 -7.72 -3.10 -2.76
C VAL A 6 -6.81 -2.81 -3.94
N ALA A 7 -6.11 -1.68 -3.90
CA ALA A 7 -5.01 -1.41 -4.81
C ALA A 7 -3.68 -1.76 -4.12
N VAL A 8 -2.78 -2.40 -4.84
CA VAL A 8 -1.40 -2.65 -4.40
C VAL A 8 -0.48 -1.82 -5.28
N VAL A 9 0.16 -0.84 -4.70
CA VAL A 9 0.92 0.21 -5.38
C VAL A 9 2.39 0.08 -5.00
N THR A 10 3.29 0.01 -5.99
CA THR A 10 4.74 -0.01 -5.70
C THR A 10 5.43 1.27 -6.17
N ALA A 11 6.47 1.67 -5.45
CA ALA A 11 7.34 2.77 -5.84
C ALA A 11 8.23 2.38 -7.02
N GLY A 12 8.90 1.25 -6.93
CA GLY A 12 9.79 0.74 -7.97
C GLY A 12 9.51 -0.71 -8.33
N THR A 13 10.14 -1.18 -9.41
CA THR A 13 10.02 -2.57 -9.85
C THR A 13 10.64 -3.55 -8.86
N SER A 14 11.67 -3.13 -8.11
CA SER A 14 12.32 -3.94 -7.07
C SER A 14 11.46 -4.15 -5.82
N ASP A 15 10.35 -3.43 -5.68
CA ASP A 15 9.39 -3.61 -4.59
C ASP A 15 8.34 -4.68 -4.91
N ALA A 16 8.44 -5.32 -6.06
CA ALA A 16 7.41 -6.23 -6.57
C ALA A 16 7.24 -7.51 -5.72
N VAL A 17 8.29 -7.99 -5.06
CA VAL A 17 8.21 -9.27 -4.30
C VAL A 17 7.22 -9.17 -3.13
N PRO A 18 7.33 -8.21 -2.20
CA PRO A 18 6.31 -8.04 -1.16
C PRO A 18 4.93 -7.67 -1.70
N ALA A 19 4.88 -6.89 -2.79
CA ALA A 19 3.62 -6.53 -3.43
C ALA A 19 2.89 -7.74 -4.00
N ARG A 20 3.60 -8.66 -4.65
CA ARG A 20 3.03 -9.90 -5.17
C ARG A 20 2.59 -10.85 -4.05
N GLU A 21 3.31 -10.88 -2.95
CA GLU A 21 2.88 -11.63 -1.76
C GLU A 21 1.53 -11.11 -1.27
N ALA A 22 1.37 -9.79 -1.18
CA ALA A 22 0.10 -9.17 -0.80
C ALA A 22 -1.02 -9.55 -1.79
N LEU A 23 -0.78 -9.42 -3.10
CA LEU A 23 -1.75 -9.77 -4.14
C LEU A 23 -2.17 -11.23 -4.08
N ARG A 24 -1.24 -12.15 -3.89
CA ARG A 24 -1.52 -13.59 -3.76
C ARG A 24 -2.32 -13.89 -2.50
N THR A 25 -2.00 -13.25 -1.40
CA THR A 25 -2.74 -13.40 -0.13
C THR A 25 -4.18 -12.91 -0.28
N LEU A 26 -4.38 -11.77 -0.94
CA LEU A 26 -5.72 -11.27 -1.24
C LEU A 26 -6.49 -12.25 -2.12
N ALA A 27 -5.87 -12.72 -3.19
CA ALA A 27 -6.49 -13.66 -4.14
C ALA A 27 -6.89 -14.97 -3.45
N PHE A 28 -6.04 -15.52 -2.59
CA PHE A 28 -6.35 -16.71 -1.79
C PHE A 28 -7.59 -16.52 -0.91
N ASN A 29 -7.85 -15.30 -0.47
CA ASN A 29 -9.02 -14.93 0.32
C ASN A 29 -10.19 -14.40 -0.54
N GLY A 30 -10.17 -14.60 -1.84
CA GLY A 30 -11.27 -14.25 -2.74
C GLY A 30 -11.34 -12.76 -3.11
N ILE A 31 -10.30 -11.99 -2.85
CA ILE A 31 -10.21 -10.57 -3.19
C ILE A 31 -9.24 -10.38 -4.34
N ALA A 32 -9.72 -9.88 -5.48
CA ALA A 32 -8.86 -9.48 -6.57
C ALA A 32 -8.26 -8.12 -6.26
N GLY A 33 -6.93 -8.03 -6.14
CA GLY A 33 -6.22 -6.76 -5.97
C GLY A 33 -5.94 -6.09 -7.31
N THR A 34 -5.97 -4.76 -7.36
CA THR A 34 -5.52 -3.98 -8.51
C THR A 34 -4.02 -3.74 -8.40
N GLU A 35 -3.29 -4.12 -9.41
CA GLU A 35 -1.83 -3.99 -9.49
C GLU A 35 -1.45 -2.65 -10.14
N ILE A 36 -0.76 -1.78 -9.40
CA ILE A 36 -0.29 -0.46 -9.89
C ILE A 36 1.18 -0.33 -9.50
N PHE A 37 2.06 -0.75 -10.38
CA PHE A 37 3.48 -0.87 -10.08
C PHE A 37 4.30 0.25 -10.73
N ASP A 38 5.47 0.52 -10.13
CA ASP A 38 6.47 1.47 -10.64
C ASP A 38 5.93 2.90 -10.80
N VAL A 39 5.27 3.40 -9.75
CA VAL A 39 4.74 4.77 -9.68
C VAL A 39 5.42 5.58 -8.58
N GLY A 40 6.71 5.35 -8.35
CA GLY A 40 7.47 6.05 -7.34
C GLY A 40 7.63 7.54 -7.61
N VAL A 41 7.97 8.27 -6.55
CA VAL A 41 8.06 9.76 -6.58
C VAL A 41 9.21 10.29 -7.43
N ALA A 42 10.20 9.47 -7.76
CA ALA A 42 11.29 9.87 -8.64
C ALA A 42 10.84 10.13 -10.09
N GLY A 43 9.65 9.67 -10.44
CA GLY A 43 8.94 10.03 -11.68
C GLY A 43 7.48 10.27 -11.32
N ILE A 44 7.22 11.33 -10.57
CA ILE A 44 5.92 11.64 -9.97
C ILE A 44 4.77 11.68 -10.99
N TRP A 45 5.07 12.00 -12.25
CA TRP A 45 4.10 12.02 -13.34
C TRP A 45 3.43 10.64 -13.55
N ARG A 46 4.15 9.55 -13.31
CA ARG A 46 3.60 8.18 -13.40
C ARG A 46 2.53 7.94 -12.34
N LEU A 47 2.77 8.41 -11.13
CA LEU A 47 1.79 8.36 -10.05
C LEU A 47 0.57 9.21 -10.39
N MET A 48 0.78 10.44 -10.86
CA MET A 48 -0.31 11.36 -11.17
C MET A 48 -1.21 10.88 -12.30
N GLU A 49 -0.67 10.14 -13.27
CA GLU A 49 -1.47 9.49 -14.32
C GLU A 49 -2.40 8.39 -13.79
N ARG A 50 -2.06 7.78 -12.65
CA ARG A 50 -2.81 6.68 -12.05
C ARG A 50 -3.59 7.07 -10.80
N ILE A 51 -3.49 8.33 -10.35
CA ILE A 51 -4.03 8.74 -9.05
C ILE A 51 -5.56 8.59 -8.95
N GLU A 52 -6.28 8.92 -10.01
CA GLU A 52 -7.74 8.77 -10.01
C GLU A 52 -8.17 7.31 -9.93
N ASP A 53 -7.40 6.41 -10.52
CA ASP A 53 -7.61 4.97 -10.38
C ASP A 53 -7.34 4.49 -8.94
N ILE A 54 -6.25 4.96 -8.35
CA ILE A 54 -5.90 4.62 -6.96
C ILE A 54 -6.98 5.10 -5.98
N LYS A 55 -7.46 6.32 -6.14
CA LYS A 55 -8.49 6.95 -5.27
C LYS A 55 -9.81 6.17 -5.19
N ARG A 56 -10.13 5.38 -6.20
CA ARG A 56 -11.37 4.59 -6.21
C ARG A 56 -11.36 3.41 -5.25
N HIS A 57 -10.19 3.02 -4.77
CA HIS A 57 -10.05 1.87 -3.91
C HIS A 57 -10.22 2.27 -2.44
N PRO A 58 -11.11 1.62 -1.68
CA PRO A 58 -11.27 1.90 -0.26
C PRO A 58 -10.02 1.55 0.57
N VAL A 59 -9.18 0.64 0.08
CA VAL A 59 -7.93 0.26 0.74
C VAL A 59 -6.79 0.30 -0.26
N VAL A 60 -5.69 0.92 0.11
CA VAL A 60 -4.47 0.99 -0.68
C VAL A 60 -3.30 0.45 0.14
N ILE A 61 -2.58 -0.51 -0.43
CA ILE A 61 -1.32 -1.02 0.11
C ILE A 61 -0.19 -0.37 -0.69
N ALA A 62 0.62 0.46 -0.06
CA ALA A 62 1.76 1.14 -0.68
C ALA A 62 3.06 0.48 -0.28
N VAL A 63 3.80 -0.02 -1.26
CA VAL A 63 5.02 -0.82 -1.08
C VAL A 63 6.21 -0.03 -1.61
N ALA A 64 7.13 0.36 -0.74
CA ALA A 64 8.23 1.25 -1.10
C ALA A 64 9.48 1.00 -0.26
N GLY A 65 10.62 0.95 -0.92
CA GLY A 65 11.94 0.90 -0.30
C GLY A 65 12.64 2.26 -0.31
N MET A 66 13.93 2.27 -0.22
CA MET A 66 14.77 3.48 -0.17
C MET A 66 14.32 4.41 0.97
N ASP A 67 13.84 5.60 0.66
CA ASP A 67 13.29 6.58 1.60
C ASP A 67 11.78 6.45 1.83
N ALA A 68 11.13 5.51 1.13
CA ALA A 68 9.69 5.27 1.22
C ALA A 68 8.83 6.55 1.18
N ALA A 69 9.11 7.42 0.22
CA ALA A 69 8.37 8.68 0.09
C ALA A 69 6.93 8.47 -0.42
N LEU A 70 6.68 7.40 -1.19
CA LEU A 70 5.39 7.13 -1.79
C LEU A 70 4.22 7.07 -0.79
N PRO A 71 4.31 6.40 0.36
CA PRO A 71 3.21 6.38 1.33
C PRO A 71 2.80 7.77 1.83
N SER A 72 3.76 8.65 2.09
CA SER A 72 3.44 10.02 2.53
C SER A 72 2.73 10.83 1.44
N VAL A 73 3.14 10.68 0.19
CA VAL A 73 2.49 11.34 -0.95
C VAL A 73 1.07 10.81 -1.13
N LEU A 74 0.89 9.50 -1.13
CA LEU A 74 -0.44 8.88 -1.22
C LEU A 74 -1.34 9.29 -0.06
N GLY A 75 -0.81 9.37 1.15
CA GLY A 75 -1.58 9.80 2.33
C GLY A 75 -2.16 11.21 2.22
N GLY A 76 -1.54 12.07 1.40
CA GLY A 76 -2.06 13.40 1.09
C GLY A 76 -3.04 13.44 -0.10
N LEU A 77 -3.16 12.36 -0.86
CA LEU A 77 -3.92 12.35 -2.11
C LEU A 77 -5.16 11.46 -2.08
N ILE A 78 -5.17 10.41 -1.26
CA ILE A 78 -6.24 9.41 -1.26
C ILE A 78 -7.12 9.52 -0.03
N PRO A 79 -8.42 9.24 -0.15
CA PRO A 79 -9.35 9.30 0.99
C PRO A 79 -9.46 8.00 1.78
N GLY A 80 -9.06 6.87 1.19
CA GLY A 80 -9.23 5.54 1.76
C GLY A 80 -8.18 5.16 2.81
N ALA A 81 -8.29 3.96 3.33
CA ALA A 81 -7.30 3.40 4.24
C ALA A 81 -5.97 3.15 3.51
N LEU A 82 -4.88 3.53 4.13
CA LEU A 82 -3.54 3.40 3.57
C LEU A 82 -2.66 2.53 4.48
N ILE A 83 -2.15 1.45 3.92
CA ILE A 83 -1.27 0.51 4.59
C ILE A 83 0.10 0.58 3.91
N ALA A 84 1.12 0.99 4.62
CA ALA A 84 2.48 1.07 4.09
C ALA A 84 3.27 -0.21 4.39
N VAL A 85 3.96 -0.71 3.38
CA VAL A 85 4.93 -1.80 3.49
C VAL A 85 6.29 -1.26 3.09
N PRO A 86 7.15 -0.91 4.05
CA PRO A 86 8.53 -0.58 3.75
C PRO A 86 9.24 -1.83 3.22
N THR A 87 10.12 -1.68 2.23
CA THR A 87 10.87 -2.81 1.69
C THR A 87 12.36 -2.70 2.00
N SER A 88 13.05 -3.84 1.93
CA SER A 88 14.50 -3.92 2.07
C SER A 88 15.26 -3.42 0.83
N THR A 89 14.55 -3.03 -0.22
CA THR A 89 15.14 -2.47 -1.44
C THR A 89 15.93 -1.20 -1.13
N GLY A 90 17.16 -1.16 -1.60
CA GLY A 90 18.03 -0.01 -1.42
C GLY A 90 19.46 -0.41 -1.09
N TYR A 91 20.26 0.58 -0.78
CA TYR A 91 21.68 0.43 -0.46
C TYR A 91 22.13 1.50 0.53
N GLY A 92 23.30 1.33 1.11
CA GLY A 92 23.91 2.33 2.00
C GLY A 92 22.98 2.73 3.15
N ALA A 93 22.57 4.00 3.18
CA ALA A 93 21.72 4.58 4.22
C ALA A 93 20.29 4.02 4.26
N ALA A 94 19.88 3.22 3.27
CA ALA A 94 18.60 2.51 3.32
C ALA A 94 18.57 1.42 4.41
N ARG A 95 19.73 0.90 4.80
CA ARG A 95 19.91 -0.03 5.93
C ARG A 95 18.96 -1.23 5.91
N GLY A 96 18.84 -1.87 4.74
CA GLY A 96 18.00 -3.06 4.62
C GLY A 96 16.51 -2.83 4.90
N GLY A 97 16.01 -1.63 4.69
CA GLY A 97 14.61 -1.26 4.88
C GLY A 97 14.33 -0.49 6.18
N GLU A 98 15.30 -0.35 7.07
CA GLU A 98 15.14 0.36 8.34
C GLU A 98 14.78 1.83 8.11
N THR A 99 15.45 2.50 7.16
CA THR A 99 15.15 3.89 6.78
C THR A 99 13.74 4.01 6.22
N ALA A 100 13.33 3.10 5.36
CA ALA A 100 11.96 3.06 4.83
C ALA A 100 10.91 2.88 5.93
N LEU A 101 11.18 1.98 6.87
CA LEU A 101 10.30 1.74 8.03
C LEU A 101 10.14 3.01 8.87
N PHE A 102 11.22 3.67 9.23
CA PHE A 102 11.17 4.90 10.02
C PHE A 102 10.51 6.05 9.26
N ALA A 103 10.73 6.16 7.96
CA ALA A 103 10.04 7.13 7.13
C ALA A 103 8.52 6.94 7.16
N CYS A 104 8.04 5.71 7.04
CA CYS A 104 6.61 5.39 7.15
C CYS A 104 6.05 5.72 8.54
N LEU A 105 6.78 5.34 9.60
CA LEU A 105 6.35 5.57 10.99
C LEU A 105 6.34 7.06 11.37
N SER A 106 7.24 7.85 10.79
CA SER A 106 7.37 9.29 11.04
C SER A 106 6.66 10.16 10.01
N SER A 107 5.85 9.57 9.13
CA SER A 107 5.13 10.31 8.09
C SER A 107 4.25 11.41 8.68
N CYS A 108 4.28 12.60 8.06
CA CYS A 108 3.38 13.69 8.41
C CYS A 108 1.94 13.48 7.89
N ALA A 109 1.73 12.53 6.98
CA ALA A 109 0.39 12.19 6.52
C ALA A 109 -0.37 11.44 7.62
N PRO A 110 -1.51 11.96 8.09
CA PRO A 110 -2.23 11.34 9.19
C PRO A 110 -2.90 10.03 8.75
N GLY A 111 -2.87 9.03 9.62
CA GLY A 111 -3.57 7.77 9.39
C GLY A 111 -2.85 6.75 8.52
N VAL A 112 -1.58 6.96 8.20
CA VAL A 112 -0.76 5.92 7.55
C VAL A 112 -0.50 4.79 8.56
N THR A 113 -0.99 3.59 8.26
CA THR A 113 -0.69 2.40 9.06
C THR A 113 0.50 1.67 8.44
N VAL A 114 1.34 1.08 9.27
CA VAL A 114 2.63 0.53 8.82
C VAL A 114 2.74 -0.93 9.21
N CYS A 115 3.10 -1.77 8.24
CA CYS A 115 3.52 -3.15 8.47
C CYS A 115 5.05 -3.23 8.56
N ASN A 116 5.57 -4.36 8.98
CA ASN A 116 7.02 -4.55 9.05
C ASN A 116 7.66 -4.62 7.66
N ILE A 117 8.98 -4.53 7.62
CA ILE A 117 9.80 -4.59 6.40
C ILE A 117 9.45 -5.87 5.63
N ASP A 118 9.21 -5.73 4.33
CA ASP A 118 8.91 -6.81 3.39
C ASP A 118 7.65 -7.64 3.73
N ASN A 119 6.82 -7.18 4.64
CA ASN A 119 5.65 -7.94 5.09
C ASN A 119 4.39 -7.66 4.26
N GLY A 120 4.39 -8.12 3.01
CA GLY A 120 3.22 -8.05 2.13
C GLY A 120 2.04 -8.88 2.65
N TYR A 121 2.32 -10.03 3.24
CA TYR A 121 1.31 -10.88 3.88
C TYR A 121 0.54 -10.13 4.98
N GLY A 122 1.27 -9.49 5.90
CA GLY A 122 0.64 -8.72 6.98
C GLY A 122 -0.21 -7.57 6.48
N ALA A 123 0.25 -6.89 5.42
CA ALA A 123 -0.53 -5.81 4.80
C ALA A 123 -1.83 -6.32 4.17
N ALA A 124 -1.77 -7.44 3.46
CA ALA A 124 -2.98 -8.07 2.91
C ALA A 124 -3.95 -8.49 4.02
N CYS A 125 -3.46 -9.07 5.10
CA CYS A 125 -4.28 -9.42 6.27
C CYS A 125 -4.92 -8.18 6.90
N ALA A 126 -4.20 -7.06 7.00
CA ALA A 126 -4.76 -5.80 7.49
C ALA A 126 -5.86 -5.28 6.56
N ALA A 127 -5.64 -5.32 5.24
CA ALA A 127 -6.65 -4.95 4.26
C ALA A 127 -7.91 -5.80 4.39
N LEU A 128 -7.77 -7.11 4.54
CA LEU A 128 -8.90 -8.03 4.75
C LEU A 128 -9.68 -7.71 6.02
N ARG A 129 -9.00 -7.36 7.11
CA ARG A 129 -9.64 -6.93 8.36
C ARG A 129 -10.41 -5.62 8.19
N ILE A 130 -9.85 -4.65 7.48
CA ILE A 130 -10.53 -3.38 7.19
C ILE A 130 -11.80 -3.63 6.38
N LEU A 131 -11.74 -4.46 5.34
CA LEU A 131 -12.90 -4.80 4.54
C LEU A 131 -13.96 -5.55 5.36
N ALA A 132 -13.54 -6.45 6.24
CA ALA A 132 -14.45 -7.16 7.14
C ALA A 132 -15.14 -6.19 8.12
N ALA A 133 -14.39 -5.28 8.73
CA ALA A 133 -14.94 -4.26 9.61
C ALA A 133 -15.95 -3.36 8.89
N GLY A 134 -15.64 -2.95 7.67
CA GLY A 134 -16.56 -2.18 6.83
C GLY A 134 -17.87 -2.91 6.59
N ARG A 135 -17.82 -4.22 6.33
CA ARG A 135 -19.06 -5.04 6.17
C ARG A 135 -19.86 -5.14 7.46
N MET A 136 -19.20 -5.24 8.60
CA MET A 136 -19.90 -5.26 9.91
C MET A 136 -20.64 -3.95 10.15
N LEU A 137 -19.97 -2.82 9.95
CA LEU A 137 -20.58 -1.49 10.12
C LEU A 137 -21.75 -1.27 9.15
N ALA A 138 -21.65 -1.72 7.90
CA ALA A 138 -22.74 -1.58 6.93
C ALA A 138 -23.99 -2.38 7.31
N ARG A 139 -23.86 -3.50 8.04
CA ARG A 139 -25.00 -4.30 8.53
C ARG A 139 -25.76 -3.65 9.67
N GLU A 140 -25.10 -2.81 10.47
CA GLU A 140 -25.72 -2.13 11.61
C GLU A 140 -26.57 -0.91 11.17
N THR A 141 -26.37 -0.44 9.93
CA THR A 141 -27.09 0.71 9.37
C THR A 141 -28.33 0.31 8.54
N THR A 142 -28.61 -0.96 8.40
CA THR A 142 -29.83 -1.50 7.74
C THR A 142 -30.78 -2.10 8.73
#